data_725f4d7e709c4f791f4567c7eb8b1e7b
#
_entry.id   725f4d7e709c4f791f4567c7eb8b1e7b
#
_cell.length_a   1.000
_cell.length_b   1.000
_cell.length_c   1.000
_cell.angle_alpha   90.00
_cell.angle_beta   90.00
_cell.angle_gamma   90.00
#
_symmetry.space_group_name_H-M   'P 1'
#
loop_
_entity.id
_entity.type
_entity.pdbx_description
1 polymer ?
#
loop_
_entity_poly.entity_id
_entity_poly.type
_entity_poly.pdbx_seq_one_letter_code
_entity_poly.pdbx_strand_id
1 'polypeptide(L)'
;MNKFLKIILNAAQLAAVIAVTVSGKTKIYLEWGRGTGKSFILAFFMKEMVKQMPGASFALVGSTYQQILSRTLPSTKKGLALLGLYEGVDYVVGKNGASLGFAEPIYAPNKWGNIIHFSNGATFQLVSLDNPESGRGLNSFGIVSDEAALLDPIKLYNNVKTTNRAKEARFEKCSMLGIEVYASSTPITKKGKWFTDMEDVARKNPEKYAFIKASALINKLNLRAEWFEEMKNESPSDLIYNAEILNIRPNEILNGFYPQLNAKKHYYTDYDNEYLEGITNNYTKASFNCKQDNDIDNAKPLIISIDWGTFISAVISQKLPNKYRVLKSFWASQSSESRDLEDLINDFVEYYAPLSNKVIHLYYGHDGNAKVKRGTNETYGDVLVRLLQNKGWAVYDKSKRKPVAPHNDKYILINMMLKATSSRYPTIEINEQNNPDLIIGLERSEASEGKNGIQKVKKDERNSSMKQEHTTHLPDAFDIPLYSLYKHLLKPEREYWSLPTTL
;
A
#
# COMPACT_ATOMS: atom_id res chain seq x y z
N MET A 1 -44.87 10.16 9.12
CA MET A 1 -44.83 8.69 9.01
C MET A 1 -43.35 8.26 9.05
N ASN A 2 -42.86 7.82 10.22
CA ASN A 2 -41.50 7.33 10.35
C ASN A 2 -41.38 6.01 9.56
N LYS A 3 -40.81 6.05 8.36
CA LYS A 3 -40.41 4.83 7.67
C LYS A 3 -39.27 4.21 8.46
N PHE A 4 -39.52 3.14 9.21
CA PHE A 4 -38.47 2.35 9.82
C PHE A 4 -37.59 1.79 8.71
N LEU A 5 -36.32 2.15 8.71
CA LEU A 5 -35.32 1.59 7.81
C LEU A 5 -35.09 0.15 8.26
N LYS A 6 -35.57 -0.83 7.50
CA LYS A 6 -35.31 -2.26 7.76
C LYS A 6 -33.93 -2.61 7.17
N ILE A 7 -32.97 -2.82 8.05
CA ILE A 7 -31.61 -3.26 7.67
C ILE A 7 -31.53 -4.78 7.83
N ILE A 8 -31.14 -5.48 6.76
CA ILE A 8 -30.90 -6.92 6.78
C ILE A 8 -29.40 -7.14 6.70
N LEU A 9 -28.84 -7.70 7.78
CA LEU A 9 -27.43 -8.07 7.85
C LEU A 9 -27.23 -9.45 7.23
N ASN A 10 -26.13 -9.64 6.49
CA ASN A 10 -25.69 -10.98 6.15
C ASN A 10 -25.10 -11.71 7.38
N ALA A 11 -24.86 -13.01 7.27
CA ALA A 11 -24.45 -13.80 8.42
C ALA A 11 -23.09 -13.36 9.01
N ALA A 12 -22.15 -12.89 8.20
CA ALA A 12 -20.86 -12.38 8.70
C ALA A 12 -21.03 -11.07 9.47
N GLN A 13 -21.84 -10.15 8.93
CA GLN A 13 -22.17 -8.89 9.61
C GLN A 13 -22.91 -9.14 10.92
N LEU A 14 -23.87 -10.06 10.91
CA LEU A 14 -24.59 -10.46 12.13
C LEU A 14 -23.65 -11.08 13.17
N ALA A 15 -22.73 -11.96 12.75
CA ALA A 15 -21.72 -12.53 13.63
C ALA A 15 -20.82 -11.47 14.28
N ALA A 16 -20.41 -10.43 13.52
CA ALA A 16 -19.62 -9.32 14.06
C ALA A 16 -20.43 -8.51 15.10
N VAL A 17 -21.71 -8.23 14.83
CA VAL A 17 -22.58 -7.54 15.79
C VAL A 17 -22.77 -8.37 17.07
N ILE A 18 -23.07 -9.67 16.95
CA ILE A 18 -23.24 -10.58 18.09
C ILE A 18 -21.95 -10.66 18.92
N ALA A 19 -20.78 -10.72 18.27
CA ALA A 19 -19.51 -10.77 18.98
C ALA A 19 -19.33 -9.57 19.94
N VAL A 20 -19.79 -8.39 19.55
CA VAL A 20 -19.70 -7.18 20.37
C VAL A 20 -20.88 -7.08 21.37
N THR A 21 -22.11 -7.15 20.86
CA THR A 21 -23.31 -6.79 21.65
C THR A 21 -23.78 -7.89 22.60
N VAL A 22 -23.54 -9.14 22.25
CA VAL A 22 -23.97 -10.31 23.05
C VAL A 22 -22.78 -10.95 23.77
N SER A 23 -21.66 -11.14 23.07
CA SER A 23 -20.47 -11.82 23.64
C SER A 23 -19.50 -10.86 24.32
N GLY A 24 -19.73 -9.54 24.30
CA GLY A 24 -18.90 -8.53 24.98
C GLY A 24 -17.46 -8.41 24.50
N LYS A 25 -17.18 -8.90 23.29
CA LYS A 25 -15.81 -8.85 22.74
C LYS A 25 -15.47 -7.45 22.30
N THR A 26 -14.24 -7.02 22.60
CA THR A 26 -13.78 -5.64 22.32
C THR A 26 -12.71 -5.55 21.23
N LYS A 27 -12.15 -6.66 20.77
CA LYS A 27 -11.09 -6.72 19.75
C LYS A 27 -11.59 -7.54 18.57
N ILE A 28 -12.05 -6.88 17.53
CA ILE A 28 -12.75 -7.49 16.39
C ILE A 28 -11.88 -7.40 15.14
N TYR A 29 -11.57 -8.54 14.55
CA TYR A 29 -10.81 -8.65 13.31
C TYR A 29 -11.68 -9.32 12.25
N LEU A 30 -11.86 -8.63 11.11
CA LEU A 30 -12.74 -9.05 10.03
C LEU A 30 -11.89 -9.29 8.77
N GLU A 31 -11.50 -10.52 8.52
CA GLU A 31 -10.83 -10.94 7.29
C GLU A 31 -11.88 -11.31 6.25
N TRP A 32 -12.35 -10.31 5.51
CA TRP A 32 -13.49 -10.42 4.62
C TRP A 32 -13.11 -10.05 3.18
N GLY A 33 -13.53 -10.87 2.20
CA GLY A 33 -13.38 -10.55 0.79
C GLY A 33 -14.08 -9.24 0.38
N ARG A 34 -13.68 -8.66 -0.74
CA ARG A 34 -14.39 -7.51 -1.34
C ARG A 34 -15.82 -7.93 -1.70
N GLY A 35 -16.77 -7.02 -1.53
CA GLY A 35 -18.20 -7.33 -1.74
C GLY A 35 -18.91 -7.96 -0.54
N THR A 36 -18.21 -8.33 0.53
CA THR A 36 -18.81 -8.89 1.76
C THR A 36 -19.63 -7.87 2.56
N GLY A 37 -19.40 -6.55 2.34
CA GLY A 37 -20.06 -5.47 3.08
C GLY A 37 -19.26 -4.94 4.26
N LYS A 38 -17.90 -4.99 4.19
CA LYS A 38 -16.97 -4.44 5.21
C LYS A 38 -17.28 -2.99 5.57
N SER A 39 -17.30 -2.10 4.57
CA SER A 39 -17.49 -0.67 4.82
C SER A 39 -18.83 -0.36 5.48
N PHE A 40 -19.88 -1.15 5.18
CA PHE A 40 -21.18 -1.01 5.83
C PHE A 40 -21.11 -1.38 7.32
N ILE A 41 -20.49 -2.51 7.67
CA ILE A 41 -20.41 -2.93 9.08
C ILE A 41 -19.49 -2.01 9.90
N LEU A 42 -18.42 -1.46 9.29
CA LEU A 42 -17.60 -0.44 9.94
C LEU A 42 -18.41 0.82 10.24
N ALA A 43 -19.18 1.32 9.25
CA ALA A 43 -20.08 2.47 9.46
C ALA A 43 -21.16 2.16 10.51
N PHE A 44 -21.67 0.94 10.57
CA PHE A 44 -22.60 0.50 11.62
C PHE A 44 -21.96 0.60 13.01
N PHE A 45 -20.75 0.09 13.20
CA PHE A 45 -20.05 0.23 14.48
C PHE A 45 -19.76 1.70 14.81
N MET A 46 -19.33 2.50 13.84
CA MET A 46 -19.15 3.95 14.05
C MET A 46 -20.43 4.62 14.51
N LYS A 47 -21.57 4.33 13.87
CA LYS A 47 -22.90 4.83 14.31
C LYS A 47 -23.22 4.42 15.74
N GLU A 48 -23.04 3.15 16.10
CA GLU A 48 -23.31 2.67 17.45
C GLU A 48 -22.35 3.28 18.49
N MET A 49 -21.07 3.48 18.17
CA MET A 49 -20.11 4.19 19.02
C MET A 49 -20.56 5.62 19.29
N VAL A 50 -20.93 6.37 18.24
CA VAL A 50 -21.46 7.74 18.33
C VAL A 50 -22.73 7.81 19.15
N LYS A 51 -23.67 6.88 18.90
CA LYS A 51 -24.95 6.83 19.59
C LYS A 51 -24.82 6.53 21.09
N GLN A 52 -23.97 5.56 21.45
CA GLN A 52 -23.80 5.12 22.83
C GLN A 52 -22.89 6.05 23.65
N MET A 53 -21.97 6.76 22.99
CA MET A 53 -20.98 7.62 23.65
C MET A 53 -20.98 9.05 23.07
N PRO A 54 -22.05 9.85 23.33
CA PRO A 54 -22.10 11.24 22.87
C PRO A 54 -20.94 12.07 23.40
N GLY A 55 -20.34 12.87 22.53
CA GLY A 55 -19.16 13.71 22.85
C GLY A 55 -17.84 12.98 22.92
N ALA A 56 -17.81 11.65 22.78
CA ALA A 56 -16.56 10.87 22.84
C ALA A 56 -15.72 11.02 21.58
N SER A 57 -14.41 10.88 21.74
CA SER A 57 -13.44 10.92 20.64
C SER A 57 -12.97 9.50 20.28
N PHE A 58 -12.96 9.19 18.99
CA PHE A 58 -12.58 7.89 18.45
C PHE A 58 -11.48 8.06 17.38
N ALA A 59 -10.80 6.97 17.03
CA ALA A 59 -9.82 6.95 15.93
C ALA A 59 -10.38 6.19 14.72
N LEU A 60 -10.30 6.81 13.53
CA LEU A 60 -10.44 6.14 12.23
C LEU A 60 -9.06 6.04 11.61
N VAL A 61 -8.49 4.83 11.55
CA VAL A 61 -7.07 4.60 11.27
C VAL A 61 -6.86 4.08 9.86
N GLY A 62 -5.90 4.66 9.18
CA GLY A 62 -5.38 4.17 7.91
C GLY A 62 -3.85 4.15 7.88
N SER A 63 -3.27 3.50 6.87
CA SER A 63 -1.81 3.48 6.70
C SER A 63 -1.28 4.87 6.34
N THR A 64 -2.02 5.62 5.52
CA THR A 64 -1.69 6.98 5.08
C THR A 64 -2.93 7.85 4.97
N TYR A 65 -2.77 9.18 4.98
CA TYR A 65 -3.87 10.11 4.70
C TYR A 65 -4.45 9.89 3.31
N GLN A 66 -3.62 9.62 2.30
CA GLN A 66 -4.09 9.32 0.95
C GLN A 66 -5.07 8.13 0.94
N GLN A 67 -4.74 7.04 1.63
CA GLN A 67 -5.63 5.88 1.75
C GLN A 67 -6.94 6.27 2.45
N ILE A 68 -6.87 7.02 3.55
CA ILE A 68 -8.06 7.44 4.29
C ILE A 68 -8.95 8.29 3.39
N LEU A 69 -8.40 9.31 2.74
CA LEU A 69 -9.16 10.28 1.95
C LEU A 69 -9.74 9.68 0.66
N SER A 70 -8.95 8.86 -0.05
CA SER A 70 -9.36 8.35 -1.36
C SER A 70 -10.20 7.07 -1.31
N ARG A 71 -10.12 6.29 -0.24
CA ARG A 71 -10.77 4.96 -0.14
C ARG A 71 -11.66 4.83 1.08
N THR A 72 -11.11 5.03 2.29
CA THR A 72 -11.84 4.76 3.54
C THR A 72 -12.97 5.77 3.76
N LEU A 73 -12.69 7.05 3.65
CA LEU A 73 -13.66 8.11 3.93
C LEU A 73 -14.88 8.11 2.97
N PRO A 74 -14.70 7.99 1.62
CA PRO A 74 -15.84 7.87 0.71
C PRO A 74 -16.72 6.66 1.00
N SER A 75 -16.12 5.50 1.31
CA SER A 75 -16.83 4.27 1.68
C SER A 75 -17.56 4.43 3.01
N THR A 76 -16.96 5.09 3.99
CA THR A 76 -17.56 5.40 5.29
C THR A 76 -18.77 6.32 5.14
N LYS A 77 -18.63 7.41 4.38
CA LYS A 77 -19.75 8.35 4.10
C LYS A 77 -20.93 7.62 3.45
N LYS A 78 -20.68 6.75 2.46
CA LYS A 78 -21.71 5.92 1.83
C LYS A 78 -22.37 4.99 2.84
N GLY A 79 -21.60 4.34 3.70
CA GLY A 79 -22.10 3.46 4.74
C GLY A 79 -22.98 4.20 5.76
N LEU A 80 -22.55 5.37 6.22
CA LEU A 80 -23.31 6.22 7.14
C LEU A 80 -24.62 6.69 6.51
N ALA A 81 -24.61 7.09 5.23
CA ALA A 81 -25.84 7.49 4.51
C ALA A 81 -26.84 6.33 4.39
N LEU A 82 -26.39 5.10 4.14
CA LEU A 82 -27.25 3.90 4.16
C LEU A 82 -27.85 3.64 5.56
N LEU A 83 -27.20 4.11 6.60
CA LEU A 83 -27.66 4.02 8.00
C LEU A 83 -28.49 5.23 8.43
N GLY A 84 -28.78 6.17 7.51
CA GLY A 84 -29.58 7.37 7.75
C GLY A 84 -28.81 8.52 8.42
N LEU A 85 -27.49 8.55 8.34
CA LEU A 85 -26.65 9.65 8.80
C LEU A 85 -26.07 10.39 7.59
N TYR A 86 -26.33 11.68 7.47
CA TYR A 86 -25.99 12.48 6.29
C TYR A 86 -24.99 13.61 6.64
N GLU A 87 -24.01 13.80 5.75
CA GLU A 87 -23.08 14.92 5.88
C GLU A 87 -23.78 16.27 5.75
N GLY A 88 -23.42 17.23 6.61
CA GLY A 88 -24.06 18.53 6.69
C GLY A 88 -25.31 18.57 7.57
N VAL A 89 -25.83 17.42 7.99
CA VAL A 89 -27.03 17.29 8.88
C VAL A 89 -26.63 16.59 10.18
N ASP A 90 -26.10 15.38 10.09
CA ASP A 90 -25.78 14.55 11.25
C ASP A 90 -24.28 14.59 11.60
N TYR A 91 -23.43 14.89 10.62
CA TYR A 91 -22.00 15.06 10.82
C TYR A 91 -21.39 16.00 9.75
N VAL A 92 -20.20 16.49 10.04
CA VAL A 92 -19.36 17.24 9.09
C VAL A 92 -17.93 16.67 9.11
N VAL A 93 -17.19 16.83 8.01
CA VAL A 93 -15.80 16.39 7.88
C VAL A 93 -14.88 17.58 7.67
N GLY A 94 -13.73 17.61 8.35
CA GLY A 94 -12.72 18.63 8.18
C GLY A 94 -13.06 20.02 8.72
N LYS A 95 -14.11 20.13 9.52
CA LYS A 95 -14.55 21.40 10.12
C LYS A 95 -15.33 21.20 11.41
N ASN A 96 -15.43 22.28 12.22
CA ASN A 96 -16.30 22.31 13.39
C ASN A 96 -17.78 22.48 12.94
N GLY A 97 -18.67 21.69 13.52
CA GLY A 97 -20.11 21.75 13.29
C GLY A 97 -20.86 22.77 14.17
N ALA A 98 -20.17 23.60 14.97
CA ALA A 98 -20.80 24.56 15.88
C ALA A 98 -21.78 25.51 15.16
N SER A 99 -21.46 25.92 13.93
CA SER A 99 -22.35 26.77 13.11
C SER A 99 -23.66 26.07 12.68
N LEU A 100 -23.69 24.73 12.77
CA LEU A 100 -24.88 23.90 12.53
C LEU A 100 -25.60 23.50 13.83
N GLY A 101 -25.14 24.03 14.98
CA GLY A 101 -25.72 23.69 16.29
C GLY A 101 -25.25 22.35 16.87
N PHE A 102 -24.15 21.81 16.39
CA PHE A 102 -23.60 20.55 16.93
C PHE A 102 -23.07 20.76 18.36
N ALA A 103 -23.26 19.74 19.19
CA ALA A 103 -22.73 19.74 20.55
C ALA A 103 -21.18 19.68 20.54
N GLU A 104 -20.57 20.21 21.59
CA GLU A 104 -19.11 20.14 21.74
C GLU A 104 -18.64 18.75 22.18
N PRO A 105 -17.47 18.30 21.70
CA PRO A 105 -16.86 17.07 22.18
C PRO A 105 -16.37 17.21 23.64
N ILE A 106 -16.25 16.09 24.37
CA ILE A 106 -15.67 16.04 25.70
C ILE A 106 -14.23 16.57 25.67
N TYR A 107 -13.50 16.19 24.65
CA TYR A 107 -12.13 16.65 24.37
C TYR A 107 -12.12 17.38 23.03
N ALA A 108 -12.24 18.71 23.06
CA ALA A 108 -12.27 19.51 21.83
C ALA A 108 -10.90 19.47 21.15
N PRO A 109 -10.85 19.17 19.83
CA PRO A 109 -9.59 19.16 19.10
C PRO A 109 -9.10 20.58 18.83
N ASN A 110 -7.78 20.80 18.85
CA ASN A 110 -7.18 22.09 18.49
C ASN A 110 -7.30 22.41 16.99
N LYS A 111 -7.30 21.37 16.14
CA LYS A 111 -7.45 21.46 14.68
C LYS A 111 -8.56 20.52 14.22
N TRP A 112 -9.41 21.01 13.32
CA TRP A 112 -10.58 20.29 12.83
C TRP A 112 -10.37 19.61 11.46
N GLY A 113 -9.30 19.92 10.75
CA GLY A 113 -9.03 19.44 9.39
C GLY A 113 -9.16 17.92 9.21
N ASN A 114 -8.74 17.13 10.22
CA ASN A 114 -8.74 15.67 10.19
C ASN A 114 -9.81 15.07 11.14
N ILE A 115 -10.95 15.72 11.30
CA ILE A 115 -11.99 15.31 12.23
C ILE A 115 -13.31 15.08 11.47
N ILE A 116 -13.99 14.00 11.78
CA ILE A 116 -15.42 13.83 11.51
C ILE A 116 -16.13 14.24 12.79
N HIS A 117 -16.93 15.31 12.76
CA HIS A 117 -17.68 15.82 13.91
C HIS A 117 -19.15 15.49 13.75
N PHE A 118 -19.74 14.78 14.70
CA PHE A 118 -21.15 14.41 14.74
C PHE A 118 -21.98 15.39 15.56
N SER A 119 -23.27 15.50 15.22
CA SER A 119 -24.20 16.46 15.83
C SER A 119 -24.32 16.33 17.36
N ASN A 120 -24.11 15.14 17.92
CA ASN A 120 -24.10 14.90 19.36
C ASN A 120 -22.74 15.13 20.05
N GLY A 121 -21.81 15.78 19.38
CA GLY A 121 -20.46 16.09 19.88
C GLY A 121 -19.43 14.98 19.74
N ALA A 122 -19.82 13.78 19.34
CA ALA A 122 -18.84 12.71 19.11
C ALA A 122 -17.94 13.03 17.91
N THR A 123 -16.67 12.59 17.99
CA THR A 123 -15.69 12.85 16.93
C THR A 123 -14.95 11.59 16.54
N PHE A 124 -14.61 11.47 15.25
CA PHE A 124 -13.60 10.53 14.76
C PHE A 124 -12.40 11.31 14.23
N GLN A 125 -11.24 11.11 14.84
CA GLN A 125 -9.99 11.63 14.31
C GLN A 125 -9.49 10.69 13.20
N LEU A 126 -9.17 11.25 12.04
CA LEU A 126 -8.51 10.54 10.95
C LEU A 126 -7.03 10.42 11.31
N VAL A 127 -6.58 9.19 11.60
CA VAL A 127 -5.21 8.91 12.05
C VAL A 127 -4.45 8.19 10.96
N SER A 128 -3.39 8.81 10.46
CA SER A 128 -2.46 8.20 9.51
C SER A 128 -1.24 7.66 10.23
N LEU A 129 -0.87 6.38 10.00
CA LEU A 129 0.27 5.75 10.66
C LEU A 129 1.63 6.17 10.11
N ASP A 130 1.69 6.77 8.94
CA ASP A 130 2.92 7.35 8.41
C ASP A 130 3.23 8.73 9.04
N ASN A 131 2.23 9.38 9.64
CA ASN A 131 2.44 10.57 10.47
C ASN A 131 2.50 10.20 11.96
N PRO A 132 3.70 10.18 12.59
CA PRO A 132 3.86 9.78 13.99
C PRO A 132 3.05 10.64 14.98
N GLU A 133 2.76 11.88 14.61
CA GLU A 133 2.06 12.84 15.48
C GLU A 133 0.54 12.73 15.37
N SER A 134 0.00 12.15 14.29
CA SER A 134 -1.45 12.19 14.02
C SER A 134 -2.31 11.45 15.04
N GLY A 135 -1.77 10.45 15.72
CA GLY A 135 -2.47 9.69 16.78
C GLY A 135 -2.03 10.05 18.21
N ARG A 136 -0.85 10.66 18.37
CA ARG A 136 -0.31 10.98 19.69
C ARG A 136 -1.12 12.09 20.35
N GLY A 137 -1.38 11.90 21.65
CA GLY A 137 -2.19 12.87 22.42
C GLY A 137 -3.70 12.64 22.33
N LEU A 138 -4.19 11.80 21.42
CA LEU A 138 -5.58 11.38 21.42
C LEU A 138 -5.89 10.59 22.70
N ASN A 139 -7.03 10.87 23.30
CA ASN A 139 -7.61 10.06 24.37
C ASN A 139 -8.89 9.43 23.81
N SER A 140 -8.74 8.23 23.22
CA SER A 140 -9.77 7.61 22.40
C SER A 140 -10.60 6.63 23.22
N PHE A 141 -11.89 6.53 22.88
CA PHE A 141 -12.85 5.58 23.43
C PHE A 141 -13.06 4.35 22.53
N GLY A 142 -12.41 4.32 21.38
CA GLY A 142 -12.47 3.20 20.44
C GLY A 142 -11.74 3.47 19.14
N ILE A 143 -11.48 2.41 18.37
CA ILE A 143 -10.70 2.42 17.13
C ILE A 143 -11.46 1.68 16.03
N VAL A 144 -11.48 2.26 14.84
CA VAL A 144 -11.98 1.62 13.61
C VAL A 144 -10.92 1.73 12.53
N SER A 145 -10.70 0.67 11.76
CA SER A 145 -9.79 0.69 10.61
C SER A 145 -10.32 -0.17 9.47
N ASP A 146 -10.29 0.38 8.27
CA ASP A 146 -10.48 -0.35 7.02
C ASP A 146 -9.11 -0.61 6.38
N GLU A 147 -9.00 -1.71 5.63
CA GLU A 147 -7.74 -2.21 5.03
C GLU A 147 -6.62 -2.38 6.07
N ALA A 148 -6.97 -2.92 7.24
CA ALA A 148 -6.08 -3.04 8.40
C ALA A 148 -4.82 -3.87 8.13
N ALA A 149 -4.84 -4.83 7.20
CA ALA A 149 -3.65 -5.61 6.82
C ALA A 149 -2.51 -4.74 6.24
N LEU A 150 -2.82 -3.52 5.74
CA LEU A 150 -1.83 -2.57 5.25
C LEU A 150 -1.13 -1.79 6.37
N LEU A 151 -1.65 -1.84 7.60
CA LEU A 151 -1.09 -1.10 8.73
C LEU A 151 0.23 -1.72 9.21
N ASP A 152 1.15 -0.86 9.65
CA ASP A 152 2.32 -1.29 10.41
C ASP A 152 1.89 -1.60 11.86
N PRO A 153 2.03 -2.84 12.35
CA PRO A 153 1.55 -3.23 13.67
C PRO A 153 2.31 -2.53 14.82
N ILE A 154 3.57 -2.15 14.61
CA ILE A 154 4.38 -1.44 15.62
C ILE A 154 3.89 0.00 15.75
N LYS A 155 3.74 0.70 14.61
CA LYS A 155 3.19 2.07 14.58
C LYS A 155 1.74 2.09 15.11
N LEU A 156 0.92 1.10 14.73
CA LEU A 156 -0.45 0.96 15.23
C LEU A 156 -0.47 0.85 16.76
N TYR A 157 0.40 0.02 17.32
CA TYR A 157 0.51 -0.11 18.78
C TYR A 157 0.94 1.20 19.43
N ASN A 158 2.07 1.76 18.99
CA ASN A 158 2.70 2.90 19.65
C ASN A 158 1.88 4.20 19.51
N ASN A 159 1.22 4.42 18.37
CA ASN A 159 0.59 5.71 18.08
C ASN A 159 -0.94 5.70 18.27
N VAL A 160 -1.58 4.52 18.29
CA VAL A 160 -3.04 4.42 18.32
C VAL A 160 -3.55 3.54 19.45
N LYS A 161 -3.11 2.26 19.55
CA LYS A 161 -3.67 1.35 20.58
C LYS A 161 -3.41 1.86 22.00
N THR A 162 -2.27 2.48 22.25
CA THR A 162 -1.96 3.10 23.54
C THR A 162 -2.82 4.30 23.89
N THR A 163 -3.49 4.91 22.90
CA THR A 163 -4.42 6.02 23.11
C THR A 163 -5.85 5.58 23.41
N ASN A 164 -6.20 4.31 23.15
CA ASN A 164 -7.52 3.74 23.43
C ASN A 164 -7.67 3.41 24.93
N ARG A 165 -7.71 4.46 25.75
CA ARG A 165 -7.69 4.40 27.23
C ARG A 165 -8.67 5.36 27.89
N ALA A 166 -9.42 6.11 27.12
CA ALA A 166 -10.36 7.08 27.66
C ALA A 166 -11.43 6.37 28.50
N LYS A 167 -11.78 6.97 29.63
CA LYS A 167 -12.77 6.47 30.56
C LYS A 167 -13.63 7.61 31.05
N GLU A 168 -14.96 7.41 30.98
CA GLU A 168 -15.97 8.29 31.55
C GLU A 168 -16.99 7.43 32.27
N ALA A 169 -17.37 7.80 33.49
CA ALA A 169 -18.29 7.03 34.33
C ALA A 169 -19.63 6.74 33.62
N ARG A 170 -20.13 7.69 32.83
CA ARG A 170 -21.37 7.55 32.05
C ARG A 170 -21.30 6.49 30.93
N PHE A 171 -20.11 6.07 30.53
CA PHE A 171 -19.89 5.09 29.46
C PHE A 171 -19.49 3.70 29.96
N GLU A 172 -19.32 3.48 31.25
CA GLU A 172 -18.82 2.20 31.81
C GLU A 172 -19.66 0.98 31.40
N LYS A 173 -20.96 1.19 31.16
CA LYS A 173 -21.88 0.11 30.72
C LYS A 173 -22.07 0.02 29.21
N CYS A 174 -21.35 0.85 28.41
CA CYS A 174 -21.46 0.83 26.96
C CYS A 174 -20.68 -0.35 26.37
N SER A 175 -21.35 -1.19 25.56
CA SER A 175 -20.70 -2.32 24.87
C SER A 175 -19.63 -1.89 23.88
N MET A 176 -19.65 -0.62 23.46
CA MET A 176 -18.68 -0.04 22.51
C MET A 176 -17.47 0.61 23.19
N LEU A 177 -17.42 0.65 24.54
CA LEU A 177 -16.30 1.26 25.24
C LEU A 177 -14.99 0.46 25.04
N GLY A 178 -13.96 1.14 24.52
CA GLY A 178 -12.64 0.54 24.26
C GLY A 178 -12.61 -0.45 23.09
N ILE A 179 -13.66 -0.47 22.25
CA ILE A 179 -13.74 -1.36 21.09
C ILE A 179 -12.64 -1.04 20.07
N GLU A 180 -12.11 -2.08 19.43
CA GLU A 180 -11.23 -1.99 18.26
C GLU A 180 -11.79 -2.89 17.16
N VAL A 181 -12.11 -2.29 16.02
CA VAL A 181 -12.62 -3.01 14.85
C VAL A 181 -11.64 -2.81 13.66
N TYR A 182 -11.06 -3.89 13.22
CA TYR A 182 -10.12 -3.95 12.13
C TYR A 182 -10.68 -4.81 11.00
N ALA A 183 -10.90 -4.23 9.83
CA ALA A 183 -11.38 -4.97 8.66
C ALA A 183 -10.33 -4.91 7.54
N SER A 184 -10.17 -6.01 6.82
CA SER A 184 -9.31 -6.09 5.63
C SER A 184 -9.74 -7.25 4.74
N SER A 185 -9.38 -7.19 3.47
CA SER A 185 -9.30 -8.40 2.65
C SER A 185 -8.07 -9.22 3.03
N THR A 186 -8.04 -10.47 2.58
CA THR A 186 -6.87 -11.35 2.78
C THR A 186 -5.61 -10.70 2.17
N PRO A 187 -4.55 -10.50 2.95
CA PRO A 187 -3.31 -9.91 2.44
C PRO A 187 -2.62 -10.85 1.45
N ILE A 188 -2.09 -10.27 0.38
CA ILE A 188 -1.34 -10.98 -0.66
C ILE A 188 0.17 -10.93 -0.36
N THR A 189 0.61 -9.94 0.42
CA THR A 189 2.03 -9.70 0.75
C THR A 189 2.36 -10.10 2.20
N LYS A 190 3.65 -10.37 2.44
CA LYS A 190 4.17 -10.73 3.78
C LYS A 190 3.92 -9.64 4.82
N LYS A 191 3.79 -8.37 4.42
CA LYS A 191 3.48 -7.26 5.33
C LYS A 191 2.18 -7.48 6.09
N GLY A 192 1.15 -7.99 5.40
CA GLY A 192 -0.16 -8.21 5.99
C GLY A 192 -0.28 -9.43 6.90
N LYS A 193 0.78 -10.24 7.04
CA LYS A 193 0.74 -11.49 7.82
C LYS A 193 0.35 -11.26 9.29
N TRP A 194 0.78 -10.16 9.90
CA TRP A 194 0.41 -9.82 11.27
C TRP A 194 -1.11 -9.82 11.50
N PHE A 195 -1.88 -9.40 10.48
CA PHE A 195 -3.35 -9.34 10.57
C PHE A 195 -3.94 -10.75 10.59
N THR A 196 -3.46 -11.64 9.73
CA THR A 196 -3.91 -13.04 9.70
C THR A 196 -3.46 -13.84 10.93
N ASP A 197 -2.31 -13.50 11.52
CA ASP A 197 -1.81 -14.12 12.77
C ASP A 197 -2.72 -13.80 13.98
N MET A 198 -3.56 -12.75 13.89
CA MET A 198 -4.56 -12.43 14.91
C MET A 198 -5.65 -13.50 15.04
N GLU A 199 -5.81 -14.41 14.06
CA GLU A 199 -6.68 -15.58 14.18
C GLU A 199 -6.25 -16.49 15.33
N ASP A 200 -4.94 -16.76 15.45
CA ASP A 200 -4.39 -17.56 16.55
C ASP A 200 -4.50 -16.83 17.91
N VAL A 201 -4.31 -15.51 17.92
CA VAL A 201 -4.52 -14.71 19.12
C VAL A 201 -5.97 -14.77 19.59
N ALA A 202 -6.93 -14.67 18.65
CA ALA A 202 -8.36 -14.76 18.96
C ALA A 202 -8.76 -16.17 19.45
N ARG A 203 -8.14 -17.22 18.92
CA ARG A 203 -8.38 -18.60 19.37
C ARG A 203 -7.88 -18.81 20.81
N LYS A 204 -6.76 -18.16 21.19
CA LYS A 204 -6.17 -18.26 22.52
C LYS A 204 -6.87 -17.37 23.57
N ASN A 205 -7.55 -16.30 23.14
CA ASN A 205 -8.20 -15.32 24.01
C ASN A 205 -9.64 -15.04 23.53
N PRO A 206 -10.50 -16.06 23.51
CA PRO A 206 -11.83 -15.98 22.91
C PRO A 206 -12.80 -15.08 23.67
N GLU A 207 -12.54 -14.75 24.93
CA GLU A 207 -13.35 -13.86 25.74
C GLU A 207 -13.26 -12.40 25.29
N LYS A 208 -12.13 -11.99 24.75
CA LYS A 208 -11.84 -10.60 24.37
C LYS A 208 -11.78 -10.37 22.87
N TYR A 209 -11.32 -11.38 22.11
CA TYR A 209 -11.04 -11.28 20.69
C TYR A 209 -12.08 -12.03 19.86
N ALA A 210 -12.44 -11.48 18.70
CA ALA A 210 -13.11 -12.19 17.62
C ALA A 210 -12.31 -12.05 16.33
N PHE A 211 -12.10 -13.17 15.63
CA PHE A 211 -11.58 -13.19 14.28
C PHE A 211 -12.61 -13.87 13.40
N ILE A 212 -13.19 -13.10 12.45
CA ILE A 212 -14.29 -13.56 11.62
C ILE A 212 -13.84 -13.53 10.16
N LYS A 213 -13.94 -14.70 9.50
CA LYS A 213 -13.58 -14.87 8.08
C LYS A 213 -14.84 -14.94 7.25
N ALA A 214 -14.85 -14.27 6.09
CA ALA A 214 -15.96 -14.37 5.16
C ALA A 214 -15.52 -14.08 3.71
N SER A 215 -16.01 -14.92 2.78
CA SER A 215 -15.92 -14.64 1.35
C SER A 215 -17.09 -13.77 0.89
N ALA A 216 -16.95 -13.13 -0.28
CA ALA A 216 -18.02 -12.36 -0.89
C ALA A 216 -19.31 -13.18 -1.14
N LEU A 217 -19.20 -14.50 -1.24
CA LEU A 217 -20.34 -15.41 -1.45
C LEU A 217 -21.45 -15.26 -0.40
N ILE A 218 -21.07 -14.90 0.84
CA ILE A 218 -22.04 -14.67 1.92
C ILE A 218 -22.99 -13.50 1.66
N ASN A 219 -22.60 -12.59 0.77
CA ASN A 219 -23.35 -11.37 0.42
C ASN A 219 -23.95 -11.44 -1.00
N LYS A 220 -23.98 -12.61 -1.63
CA LYS A 220 -24.39 -12.80 -3.04
C LYS A 220 -25.77 -12.21 -3.35
N LEU A 221 -26.68 -12.21 -2.39
CA LEU A 221 -28.05 -11.66 -2.56
C LEU A 221 -28.10 -10.14 -2.69
N ASN A 222 -27.06 -9.44 -2.26
CA ASN A 222 -26.94 -7.98 -2.36
C ASN A 222 -26.02 -7.52 -3.49
N LEU A 223 -25.45 -8.46 -4.26
CA LEU A 223 -24.59 -8.20 -5.41
C LEU A 223 -25.36 -8.54 -6.70
N ARG A 224 -24.96 -7.95 -7.83
CA ARG A 224 -25.53 -8.30 -9.14
C ARG A 224 -25.27 -9.79 -9.43
N ALA A 225 -26.20 -10.44 -10.13
CA ALA A 225 -26.10 -11.89 -10.40
C ALA A 225 -24.78 -12.25 -11.11
N GLU A 226 -24.37 -11.44 -12.08
CA GLU A 226 -23.18 -11.62 -12.91
C GLU A 226 -21.87 -11.20 -12.22
N TRP A 227 -21.96 -10.49 -11.07
CA TRP A 227 -20.80 -9.85 -10.45
C TRP A 227 -19.65 -10.81 -10.14
N PHE A 228 -19.93 -12.05 -9.71
CA PHE A 228 -18.88 -13.03 -9.40
C PHE A 228 -18.17 -13.51 -10.65
N GLU A 229 -18.92 -13.72 -11.74
CA GLU A 229 -18.38 -14.12 -13.03
C GLU A 229 -17.55 -12.98 -13.64
N GLU A 230 -18.07 -11.75 -13.61
CA GLU A 230 -17.32 -10.54 -13.99
C GLU A 230 -16.01 -10.44 -13.22
N MET A 231 -16.07 -10.50 -11.88
CA MET A 231 -14.87 -10.41 -11.03
C MET A 231 -13.88 -11.55 -11.26
N LYS A 232 -14.35 -12.73 -11.61
CA LYS A 232 -13.48 -13.86 -11.95
C LYS A 232 -12.80 -13.65 -13.31
N ASN A 233 -13.55 -13.21 -14.30
CA ASN A 233 -13.05 -12.99 -15.66
C ASN A 233 -12.15 -11.75 -15.77
N GLU A 234 -12.47 -10.69 -15.04
CA GLU A 234 -11.69 -9.45 -14.96
C GLU A 234 -10.56 -9.52 -13.94
N SER A 235 -10.56 -10.58 -13.09
CA SER A 235 -9.52 -10.73 -12.10
C SER A 235 -8.17 -10.95 -12.78
N PRO A 236 -7.17 -10.26 -12.29
CA PRO A 236 -5.82 -10.33 -12.81
C PRO A 236 -5.16 -11.71 -12.71
N SER A 237 -5.58 -12.48 -11.72
CA SER A 237 -5.13 -13.84 -11.50
C SER A 237 -6.07 -14.56 -10.55
N ASP A 238 -6.07 -15.91 -10.61
CA ASP A 238 -6.79 -16.74 -9.63
C ASP A 238 -6.34 -16.42 -8.19
N LEU A 239 -5.07 -16.08 -7.99
CA LEU A 239 -4.56 -15.67 -6.68
C LEU A 239 -5.31 -14.48 -6.13
N ILE A 240 -5.46 -13.41 -6.92
CA ILE A 240 -6.11 -12.16 -6.50
C ILE A 240 -7.60 -12.40 -6.31
N TYR A 241 -8.25 -13.11 -7.23
CA TYR A 241 -9.65 -13.49 -7.08
C TYR A 241 -9.86 -14.30 -5.79
N ASN A 242 -9.02 -15.30 -5.55
CA ASN A 242 -9.08 -16.13 -4.36
C ASN A 242 -8.85 -15.33 -3.08
N ALA A 243 -7.85 -14.45 -3.05
CA ALA A 243 -7.54 -13.66 -1.86
C ALA A 243 -8.58 -12.55 -1.62
N GLU A 244 -8.88 -11.75 -2.64
CA GLU A 244 -9.70 -10.54 -2.47
C GLU A 244 -11.20 -10.81 -2.49
N ILE A 245 -11.68 -11.83 -3.22
CA ILE A 245 -13.11 -12.14 -3.34
C ILE A 245 -13.49 -13.33 -2.47
N LEU A 246 -12.79 -14.46 -2.64
CA LEU A 246 -13.10 -15.69 -1.94
C LEU A 246 -12.51 -15.78 -0.53
N ASN A 247 -11.65 -14.88 -0.15
CA ASN A 247 -10.95 -14.85 1.14
C ASN A 247 -10.11 -16.10 1.39
N ILE A 248 -9.45 -16.60 0.35
CA ILE A 248 -8.53 -17.75 0.41
C ILE A 248 -7.10 -17.21 0.52
N ARG A 249 -6.40 -17.57 1.59
CA ARG A 249 -5.02 -17.11 1.84
C ARG A 249 -4.06 -17.70 0.82
N PRO A 250 -3.14 -16.91 0.26
CA PRO A 250 -2.09 -17.39 -0.65
C PRO A 250 -1.15 -18.37 0.06
N ASN A 251 -0.68 -19.37 -0.68
CA ASN A 251 0.43 -20.19 -0.21
C ASN A 251 1.74 -19.39 -0.21
N GLU A 252 2.60 -19.62 0.79
CA GLU A 252 3.93 -19.04 0.82
C GLU A 252 4.83 -19.65 -0.28
N ILE A 253 5.60 -18.82 -0.99
CA ILE A 253 6.58 -19.28 -1.97
C ILE A 253 7.86 -19.70 -1.22
N LEU A 254 8.17 -20.98 -1.23
CA LEU A 254 9.34 -21.53 -0.53
C LEU A 254 10.68 -21.19 -1.23
N ASN A 255 10.68 -21.16 -2.58
CA ASN A 255 11.88 -20.93 -3.39
C ASN A 255 11.80 -19.58 -4.13
N GLY A 256 11.82 -18.49 -3.38
CA GLY A 256 11.79 -17.15 -3.97
C GLY A 256 13.13 -16.73 -4.57
N PHE A 257 13.11 -15.87 -5.61
CA PHE A 257 14.30 -15.25 -6.17
C PHE A 257 14.93 -14.20 -5.23
N TYR A 258 14.12 -13.61 -4.34
CA TYR A 258 14.54 -12.63 -3.33
C TYR A 258 14.32 -13.15 -1.89
N PRO A 259 14.98 -14.27 -1.48
CA PRO A 259 14.73 -14.87 -0.17
C PRO A 259 15.14 -13.99 1.01
N GLN A 260 16.00 -12.97 0.78
CA GLN A 260 16.44 -12.03 1.82
C GLN A 260 15.53 -10.78 1.91
N LEU A 261 14.50 -10.68 1.06
CA LEU A 261 13.54 -9.58 1.12
C LEU A 261 12.67 -9.69 2.38
N ASN A 262 12.67 -8.63 3.19
CA ASN A 262 11.98 -8.58 4.46
C ASN A 262 11.18 -7.28 4.59
N ALA A 263 9.87 -7.38 4.77
CA ALA A 263 8.98 -6.24 4.82
C ALA A 263 9.35 -5.21 5.91
N LYS A 264 9.75 -5.67 7.11
CA LYS A 264 10.13 -4.78 8.23
C LYS A 264 11.42 -4.01 7.99
N LYS A 265 12.31 -4.55 7.14
CA LYS A 265 13.63 -3.99 6.89
C LYS A 265 13.67 -3.13 5.63
N HIS A 266 12.92 -3.54 4.60
CA HIS A 266 13.06 -2.97 3.25
C HIS A 266 11.87 -2.12 2.82
N TYR A 267 10.69 -2.25 3.46
CA TYR A 267 9.54 -1.45 3.10
C TYR A 267 9.39 -0.29 4.06
N TYR A 268 9.05 0.87 3.51
CA TYR A 268 8.83 2.09 4.29
C TYR A 268 7.70 2.92 3.66
N THR A 269 7.18 3.86 4.45
CA THR A 269 6.32 4.95 4.01
C THR A 269 6.92 6.26 4.50
N ASP A 270 6.95 7.28 3.64
CA ASP A 270 7.44 8.61 4.01
C ASP A 270 6.73 9.65 3.14
N TYR A 271 5.74 10.32 3.73
CA TYR A 271 4.88 11.27 3.04
C TYR A 271 5.00 12.67 3.60
N ASP A 272 4.82 13.67 2.73
CA ASP A 272 4.58 15.05 3.13
C ASP A 272 3.15 15.19 3.66
N ASN A 273 3.03 15.05 4.97
CA ASN A 273 1.74 15.10 5.65
C ASN A 273 1.14 16.50 5.64
N GLU A 274 1.95 17.57 5.61
CA GLU A 274 1.48 18.94 5.51
C GLU A 274 0.82 19.18 4.15
N TYR A 275 1.44 18.72 3.08
CA TYR A 275 0.85 18.74 1.74
C TYR A 275 -0.45 17.99 1.68
N LEU A 276 -0.50 16.75 2.20
CA LEU A 276 -1.69 15.90 2.17
C LEU A 276 -2.85 16.48 3.02
N GLU A 277 -2.55 17.06 4.18
CA GLU A 277 -3.54 17.77 4.99
C GLU A 277 -4.11 19.00 4.26
N GLY A 278 -3.26 19.73 3.56
CA GLY A 278 -3.66 20.90 2.78
C GLY A 278 -4.64 20.60 1.64
N ILE A 279 -4.57 19.41 1.04
CA ILE A 279 -5.47 18.99 -0.06
C ILE A 279 -6.71 18.22 0.39
N THR A 280 -6.90 17.98 1.70
CA THR A 280 -7.98 17.13 2.25
C THR A 280 -9.38 17.47 1.74
N ASN A 281 -9.69 18.74 1.57
CA ASN A 281 -11.02 19.21 1.15
C ASN A 281 -11.18 19.38 -0.37
N ASN A 282 -10.06 19.45 -1.13
CA ASN A 282 -10.06 19.77 -2.55
C ASN A 282 -9.09 18.89 -3.35
N TYR A 283 -8.91 17.61 -2.98
CA TYR A 283 -8.01 16.75 -3.73
C TYR A 283 -8.61 16.32 -5.06
N THR A 284 -7.79 16.41 -6.10
CA THR A 284 -8.09 15.95 -7.46
C THR A 284 -7.01 14.96 -7.90
N LYS A 285 -7.17 14.34 -9.08
CA LYS A 285 -6.10 13.49 -9.64
C LYS A 285 -4.76 14.24 -9.74
N ALA A 286 -4.78 15.52 -10.12
CA ALA A 286 -3.60 16.37 -10.23
C ALA A 286 -2.93 16.68 -8.88
N SER A 287 -3.62 16.51 -7.75
CA SER A 287 -3.04 16.67 -6.41
C SER A 287 -2.11 15.51 -6.03
N PHE A 288 -2.29 14.33 -6.65
CA PHE A 288 -1.45 13.16 -6.40
C PHE A 288 -0.22 13.17 -7.29
N ASN A 289 0.80 13.89 -6.89
CA ASN A 289 2.09 14.05 -7.56
C ASN A 289 3.23 13.92 -6.55
N CYS A 290 4.47 14.07 -6.98
CA CYS A 290 5.65 13.85 -6.15
C CYS A 290 5.80 14.81 -4.95
N LYS A 291 4.96 15.86 -4.80
CA LYS A 291 4.94 16.68 -3.59
C LYS A 291 4.40 15.93 -2.37
N GLN A 292 3.63 14.86 -2.60
CA GLN A 292 3.18 14.01 -1.50
C GLN A 292 4.28 13.13 -0.90
N ASP A 293 5.42 12.99 -1.59
CA ASP A 293 6.52 12.11 -1.21
C ASP A 293 7.62 12.93 -0.53
N ASN A 294 7.86 12.65 0.76
CA ASN A 294 8.92 13.30 1.53
C ASN A 294 10.28 12.59 1.38
N ASP A 295 10.33 11.51 0.60
CA ASP A 295 11.49 10.64 0.45
C ASP A 295 12.39 11.00 -0.75
N ILE A 296 12.06 12.01 -1.54
CA ILE A 296 12.79 12.43 -2.73
C ILE A 296 13.90 13.43 -2.36
N ASP A 297 15.15 13.08 -2.68
CA ASP A 297 16.28 14.01 -2.58
C ASP A 297 16.36 14.87 -3.86
N ASN A 298 15.94 16.14 -3.78
CA ASN A 298 15.95 17.08 -4.91
C ASN A 298 17.37 17.39 -5.45
N ALA A 299 18.43 17.10 -4.70
CA ALA A 299 19.80 17.31 -5.15
C ALA A 299 20.33 16.14 -5.99
N LYS A 300 19.66 14.99 -5.98
CA LYS A 300 20.08 13.77 -6.67
C LYS A 300 19.30 13.54 -7.95
N PRO A 301 19.95 12.99 -9.02
CA PRO A 301 19.22 12.58 -10.22
C PRO A 301 18.26 11.44 -9.91
N LEU A 302 17.18 11.35 -10.66
CA LEU A 302 16.35 10.15 -10.70
C LEU A 302 17.05 9.05 -11.52
N ILE A 303 16.88 7.83 -11.09
CA ILE A 303 17.21 6.63 -11.85
C ILE A 303 15.90 6.09 -12.41
N ILE A 304 15.79 5.98 -13.73
CA ILE A 304 14.69 5.30 -14.39
C ILE A 304 15.22 3.98 -14.94
N SER A 305 14.57 2.90 -14.60
CA SER A 305 14.88 1.58 -15.16
C SER A 305 13.67 1.00 -15.87
N ILE A 306 13.84 0.56 -17.12
CA ILE A 306 12.76 0.05 -17.96
C ILE A 306 13.03 -1.40 -18.38
N ASP A 307 12.02 -2.25 -18.21
CA ASP A 307 11.91 -3.54 -18.85
C ASP A 307 10.89 -3.48 -19.99
N TRP A 308 11.26 -4.04 -21.16
CA TRP A 308 10.54 -3.90 -22.41
C TRP A 308 9.74 -5.15 -22.74
N GLY A 309 8.59 -4.95 -23.40
CA GLY A 309 7.77 -6.01 -23.93
C GLY A 309 6.43 -5.47 -24.41
N THR A 310 5.44 -6.34 -24.58
CA THR A 310 4.03 -5.95 -24.75
C THR A 310 3.47 -5.34 -23.46
N PHE A 311 4.11 -5.66 -22.34
CA PHE A 311 3.99 -5.00 -21.06
C PHE A 311 5.31 -4.25 -20.80
N ILE A 312 5.22 -2.94 -20.60
CA ILE A 312 6.36 -2.07 -20.35
C ILE A 312 6.31 -1.67 -18.88
N SER A 313 7.40 -1.92 -18.16
CA SER A 313 7.51 -1.55 -16.75
C SER A 313 8.65 -0.59 -16.49
N ALA A 314 8.44 0.36 -15.58
CA ALA A 314 9.44 1.32 -15.13
C ALA A 314 9.53 1.35 -13.62
N VAL A 315 10.75 1.32 -13.09
CA VAL A 315 11.04 1.51 -11.67
C VAL A 315 11.87 2.77 -11.50
N ILE A 316 11.36 3.69 -10.68
CA ILE A 316 12.01 4.97 -10.38
C ILE A 316 12.69 4.86 -9.03
N SER A 317 13.96 5.25 -8.96
CA SER A 317 14.77 5.14 -7.75
C SER A 317 15.79 6.27 -7.63
N GLN A 318 16.45 6.36 -6.49
CA GLN A 318 17.60 7.23 -6.25
C GLN A 318 18.72 6.46 -5.56
N LYS A 319 19.96 6.76 -5.96
CA LYS A 319 21.17 6.32 -5.28
C LYS A 319 21.57 7.38 -4.27
N LEU A 320 21.49 7.05 -3.00
CA LEU A 320 21.98 7.85 -1.88
C LEU A 320 23.30 7.31 -1.36
N PRO A 321 24.03 7.99 -0.46
CA PRO A 321 25.38 7.55 -0.04
C PRO A 321 25.44 6.09 0.44
N ASN A 322 24.53 5.68 1.33
CA ASN A 322 24.48 4.34 1.91
C ASN A 322 23.17 3.61 1.64
N LYS A 323 22.38 4.11 0.68
CA LYS A 323 21.03 3.59 0.41
C LYS A 323 20.75 3.57 -1.08
N TYR A 324 19.97 2.58 -1.50
CA TYR A 324 19.30 2.56 -2.79
C TYR A 324 17.81 2.60 -2.52
N ARG A 325 17.18 3.69 -2.89
CA ARG A 325 15.77 3.95 -2.56
C ARG A 325 14.90 3.84 -3.79
N VAL A 326 13.92 2.96 -3.75
CA VAL A 326 12.90 2.79 -4.79
C VAL A 326 11.71 3.67 -4.44
N LEU A 327 11.47 4.68 -5.27
CA LEU A 327 10.47 5.71 -5.04
C LEU A 327 9.09 5.31 -5.55
N LYS A 328 9.01 4.93 -6.85
CA LYS A 328 7.74 4.62 -7.50
C LYS A 328 7.92 3.70 -8.70
N SER A 329 6.93 2.86 -8.97
CA SER A 329 6.83 2.09 -10.19
C SER A 329 5.68 2.57 -11.07
N PHE A 330 5.86 2.44 -12.40
CA PHE A 330 4.88 2.69 -13.44
C PHE A 330 4.86 1.52 -14.40
N TRP A 331 3.75 1.33 -15.08
CA TRP A 331 3.63 0.36 -16.15
C TRP A 331 2.60 0.79 -17.20
N ALA A 332 2.74 0.25 -18.41
CA ALA A 332 1.79 0.39 -19.48
C ALA A 332 1.64 -0.95 -20.20
N SER A 333 0.43 -1.31 -20.58
CA SER A 333 0.11 -2.55 -21.25
C SER A 333 -0.71 -2.31 -22.51
N GLN A 334 -0.19 -2.77 -23.65
CA GLN A 334 -0.91 -2.71 -24.91
C GLN A 334 -2.09 -3.68 -24.96
N SER A 335 -1.97 -4.82 -24.30
CA SER A 335 -2.97 -5.88 -24.34
C SER A 335 -4.17 -5.65 -23.43
N SER A 336 -3.95 -5.07 -22.23
CA SER A 336 -5.01 -4.89 -21.24
C SER A 336 -5.61 -3.49 -21.21
N GLU A 337 -4.84 -2.44 -21.58
CA GLU A 337 -5.28 -1.05 -21.45
C GLU A 337 -5.07 -0.21 -22.72
N SER A 338 -4.57 -0.79 -23.79
CA SER A 338 -4.19 -0.08 -25.05
C SER A 338 -3.23 1.09 -24.79
N ARG A 339 -2.35 0.95 -23.79
CA ARG A 339 -1.35 1.96 -23.38
C ARG A 339 0.04 1.56 -23.82
N ASP A 340 0.83 2.54 -24.22
CA ASP A 340 2.17 2.34 -24.77
C ASP A 340 3.27 3.06 -23.96
N LEU A 341 4.48 3.12 -24.54
CA LEU A 341 5.62 3.77 -23.93
C LEU A 341 5.40 5.27 -23.70
N GLU A 342 4.71 5.95 -24.62
CA GLU A 342 4.47 7.39 -24.50
C GLU A 342 3.52 7.69 -23.35
N ASP A 343 2.50 6.86 -23.15
CA ASP A 343 1.60 6.94 -21.99
C ASP A 343 2.34 6.76 -20.66
N LEU A 344 3.23 5.76 -20.58
CA LEU A 344 4.05 5.53 -19.41
C LEU A 344 4.96 6.74 -19.11
N ILE A 345 5.58 7.32 -20.14
CA ILE A 345 6.42 8.51 -19.98
C ILE A 345 5.59 9.74 -19.58
N ASN A 346 4.37 9.88 -20.11
CA ASN A 346 3.49 10.98 -19.71
C ASN A 346 3.10 10.84 -18.22
N ASP A 347 2.74 9.65 -17.73
CA ASP A 347 2.47 9.41 -16.31
C ASP A 347 3.67 9.77 -15.43
N PHE A 348 4.88 9.35 -15.82
CA PHE A 348 6.12 9.72 -15.13
C PHE A 348 6.32 11.23 -15.10
N VAL A 349 6.19 11.90 -16.24
CA VAL A 349 6.39 13.36 -16.35
C VAL A 349 5.35 14.13 -15.54
N GLU A 350 4.08 13.71 -15.58
CA GLU A 350 2.99 14.32 -14.80
C GLU A 350 3.28 14.18 -13.30
N TYR A 351 3.62 12.98 -12.85
CA TYR A 351 3.90 12.72 -11.44
C TYR A 351 5.08 13.54 -10.91
N TYR A 352 6.19 13.58 -11.66
CA TYR A 352 7.41 14.30 -11.27
C TYR A 352 7.47 15.75 -11.80
N ALA A 353 6.36 16.29 -12.32
CA ALA A 353 6.30 17.67 -12.81
C ALA A 353 6.79 18.72 -11.78
N PRO A 354 6.45 18.60 -10.47
CA PRO A 354 6.90 19.54 -9.46
C PRO A 354 8.41 19.47 -9.12
N LEU A 355 9.10 18.38 -9.48
CA LEU A 355 10.51 18.21 -9.14
C LEU A 355 11.39 19.25 -9.85
N SER A 356 12.27 19.93 -9.13
CA SER A 356 13.16 20.95 -9.69
C SER A 356 14.35 20.34 -10.45
N ASN A 357 14.92 19.25 -9.96
CA ASN A 357 16.02 18.55 -10.63
C ASN A 357 15.48 17.62 -11.73
N LYS A 358 15.63 18.02 -12.98
CA LYS A 358 15.19 17.29 -14.17
C LYS A 358 16.29 16.41 -14.78
N VAL A 359 17.12 15.79 -13.96
CA VAL A 359 18.22 14.92 -14.40
C VAL A 359 17.85 13.45 -14.20
N ILE A 360 18.02 12.66 -15.25
CA ILE A 360 17.74 11.21 -15.28
C ILE A 360 18.99 10.42 -15.61
N HIS A 361 19.28 9.37 -14.82
CA HIS A 361 20.13 8.27 -15.20
C HIS A 361 19.25 7.12 -15.71
N LEU A 362 19.30 6.86 -17.01
CA LEU A 362 18.46 5.89 -17.68
C LEU A 362 19.13 4.51 -17.73
N TYR A 363 18.37 3.50 -17.28
CA TYR A 363 18.74 2.09 -17.36
C TYR A 363 17.65 1.31 -18.09
N TYR A 364 18.02 0.27 -18.84
CA TYR A 364 17.08 -0.64 -19.50
C TYR A 364 17.72 -1.99 -19.79
N GLY A 365 16.87 -2.99 -20.04
CA GLY A 365 17.26 -4.33 -20.43
C GLY A 365 17.90 -4.37 -21.83
N HIS A 366 18.43 -5.54 -22.20
CA HIS A 366 19.08 -5.73 -23.51
C HIS A 366 18.18 -5.34 -24.70
N ASP A 367 16.88 -5.59 -24.58
CA ASP A 367 15.90 -5.32 -25.63
C ASP A 367 15.82 -3.85 -26.01
N GLY A 368 16.14 -2.93 -25.09
CA GLY A 368 16.26 -1.51 -25.37
C GLY A 368 17.37 -1.15 -26.37
N ASN A 369 18.36 -2.03 -26.59
CA ASN A 369 19.38 -1.87 -27.64
C ASN A 369 18.94 -2.44 -29.00
N ALA A 370 17.75 -3.06 -29.10
CA ALA A 370 17.21 -3.53 -30.36
C ALA A 370 16.77 -2.36 -31.24
N LYS A 371 16.89 -2.52 -32.56
CA LYS A 371 16.47 -1.51 -33.56
C LYS A 371 14.95 -1.45 -33.67
N VAL A 372 14.38 -0.25 -33.67
CA VAL A 372 12.94 -0.01 -33.80
C VAL A 372 12.38 -0.48 -35.14
N LYS A 373 13.14 -0.27 -36.22
CA LYS A 373 12.76 -0.71 -37.58
C LYS A 373 13.98 -1.30 -38.31
N ARG A 374 13.69 -2.28 -39.15
CA ARG A 374 14.71 -2.84 -40.07
C ARG A 374 15.24 -1.74 -41.00
N GLY A 375 16.54 -1.53 -41.04
CA GLY A 375 17.18 -0.49 -41.87
C GLY A 375 17.43 0.86 -41.19
N THR A 376 16.94 1.07 -39.97
CA THR A 376 17.30 2.23 -39.12
C THR A 376 18.41 1.89 -38.14
N ASN A 377 19.13 2.91 -37.66
CA ASN A 377 20.09 2.75 -36.55
C ASN A 377 19.50 3.15 -35.21
N GLU A 378 18.26 3.65 -35.18
CA GLU A 378 17.57 4.07 -33.96
C GLU A 378 17.15 2.85 -33.14
N THR A 379 17.52 2.84 -31.87
CA THR A 379 17.14 1.79 -30.91
C THR A 379 15.93 2.24 -30.08
N TYR A 380 15.27 1.30 -29.39
CA TYR A 380 14.21 1.65 -28.41
C TYR A 380 14.75 2.56 -27.31
N GLY A 381 16.01 2.37 -26.85
CA GLY A 381 16.65 3.27 -25.93
C GLY A 381 16.82 4.70 -26.47
N ASP A 382 17.17 4.85 -27.77
CA ASP A 382 17.28 6.18 -28.40
C ASP A 382 15.91 6.88 -28.48
N VAL A 383 14.83 6.14 -28.75
CA VAL A 383 13.45 6.67 -28.73
C VAL A 383 13.09 7.18 -27.33
N LEU A 384 13.39 6.39 -26.30
CA LEU A 384 13.10 6.76 -24.93
C LEU A 384 13.88 8.01 -24.47
N VAL A 385 15.17 8.10 -24.81
CA VAL A 385 15.97 9.31 -24.56
C VAL A 385 15.31 10.52 -25.20
N ARG A 386 14.93 10.43 -26.47
CA ARG A 386 14.28 11.50 -27.22
C ARG A 386 12.94 11.91 -26.59
N LEU A 387 12.08 10.96 -26.21
CA LEU A 387 10.80 11.25 -25.55
C LEU A 387 11.00 12.01 -24.24
N LEU A 388 11.90 11.58 -23.37
CA LEU A 388 12.19 12.24 -22.12
C LEU A 388 12.81 13.63 -22.31
N GLN A 389 13.73 13.77 -23.29
CA GLN A 389 14.34 15.08 -23.61
C GLN A 389 13.31 16.08 -24.14
N ASN A 390 12.38 15.64 -24.98
CA ASN A 390 11.27 16.47 -25.49
C ASN A 390 10.34 16.97 -24.37
N LYS A 391 10.31 16.26 -23.22
CA LYS A 391 9.56 16.67 -22.02
C LYS A 391 10.42 17.49 -21.02
N GLY A 392 11.61 17.92 -21.42
CA GLY A 392 12.47 18.82 -20.64
C GLY A 392 13.42 18.13 -19.66
N TRP A 393 13.64 16.81 -19.78
CA TRP A 393 14.56 16.09 -18.90
C TRP A 393 15.96 15.95 -19.51
N ALA A 394 17.00 16.14 -18.71
CA ALA A 394 18.38 15.83 -19.09
C ALA A 394 18.64 14.33 -18.85
N VAL A 395 18.90 13.57 -19.91
CA VAL A 395 18.97 12.11 -19.86
C VAL A 395 20.39 11.62 -20.09
N TYR A 396 20.90 10.83 -19.15
CA TYR A 396 22.19 10.13 -19.25
C TYR A 396 21.93 8.63 -19.41
N ASP A 397 22.07 8.12 -20.63
CA ASP A 397 21.90 6.70 -20.95
C ASP A 397 23.07 5.86 -20.38
N LYS A 398 22.74 4.99 -19.43
CA LYS A 398 23.68 4.11 -18.72
C LYS A 398 23.67 2.67 -19.24
N SER A 399 22.73 2.31 -20.13
CA SER A 399 22.56 0.95 -20.66
C SER A 399 22.96 0.78 -22.12
N LYS A 400 23.25 1.86 -22.81
CA LYS A 400 23.60 1.81 -24.24
C LYS A 400 24.77 0.85 -24.49
N ARG A 401 24.54 -0.17 -25.34
CA ARG A 401 25.52 -1.21 -25.71
C ARG A 401 26.08 -2.02 -24.53
N LYS A 402 25.40 -2.08 -23.38
CA LYS A 402 25.82 -2.92 -22.25
C LYS A 402 25.42 -4.39 -22.50
N PRO A 403 26.26 -5.36 -22.07
CA PRO A 403 25.90 -6.77 -22.16
C PRO A 403 24.76 -7.13 -21.22
N VAL A 404 24.10 -8.26 -21.51
CA VAL A 404 23.08 -8.84 -20.63
C VAL A 404 23.67 -9.20 -19.27
N ALA A 405 23.00 -8.81 -18.21
CA ALA A 405 23.40 -9.18 -16.85
C ALA A 405 22.98 -10.63 -16.55
N PRO A 406 23.91 -11.53 -16.11
CA PRO A 406 23.56 -12.90 -15.76
C PRO A 406 22.54 -12.96 -14.61
N HIS A 407 21.56 -13.83 -14.70
CA HIS A 407 20.54 -14.00 -13.64
C HIS A 407 21.15 -14.43 -12.31
N ASN A 408 22.10 -15.35 -12.34
CA ASN A 408 22.80 -15.82 -11.15
C ASN A 408 23.55 -14.70 -10.42
N ASP A 409 24.23 -13.84 -11.16
CA ASP A 409 24.94 -12.70 -10.57
C ASP A 409 23.98 -11.69 -9.94
N LYS A 410 22.84 -11.41 -10.61
CA LYS A 410 21.78 -10.59 -10.04
C LYS A 410 21.22 -11.21 -8.75
N TYR A 411 20.93 -12.52 -8.76
CA TYR A 411 20.47 -13.25 -7.59
C TYR A 411 21.43 -13.11 -6.41
N ILE A 412 22.70 -13.40 -6.61
CA ILE A 412 23.72 -13.32 -5.56
C ILE A 412 23.84 -11.88 -5.05
N LEU A 413 24.08 -10.92 -5.93
CA LEU A 413 24.31 -9.52 -5.57
C LEU A 413 23.15 -8.93 -4.79
N ILE A 414 21.93 -9.04 -5.33
CA ILE A 414 20.75 -8.40 -4.74
C ILE A 414 20.44 -9.02 -3.37
N ASN A 415 20.55 -10.34 -3.23
CA ASN A 415 20.34 -10.99 -1.93
C ASN A 415 21.43 -10.66 -0.91
N MET A 416 22.70 -10.46 -1.33
CA MET A 416 23.75 -9.93 -0.46
C MET A 416 23.41 -8.51 0.02
N MET A 417 22.94 -7.65 -0.88
CA MET A 417 22.50 -6.28 -0.53
C MET A 417 21.27 -6.29 0.39
N LEU A 418 20.26 -7.10 0.10
CA LEU A 418 19.06 -7.25 0.96
C LEU A 418 19.43 -7.79 2.34
N LYS A 419 20.36 -8.71 2.44
CA LYS A 419 20.86 -9.22 3.74
C LYS A 419 21.61 -8.12 4.51
N ALA A 420 22.38 -7.27 3.80
CA ALA A 420 23.15 -6.12 4.31
C ALA A 420 23.93 -6.44 5.60
N THR A 421 24.77 -7.45 5.56
CA THR A 421 25.57 -7.92 6.70
C THR A 421 26.79 -7.05 7.01
N SER A 422 27.15 -6.13 6.12
CA SER A 422 28.24 -5.19 6.31
C SER A 422 27.92 -3.82 5.70
N SER A 423 28.59 -2.77 6.17
CA SER A 423 28.48 -1.40 5.65
C SER A 423 28.92 -1.23 4.18
N ARG A 424 29.53 -2.26 3.62
CA ARG A 424 29.88 -2.32 2.19
C ARG A 424 28.67 -2.28 1.27
N TYR A 425 27.54 -2.84 1.72
CA TYR A 425 26.33 -2.92 0.92
C TYR A 425 25.38 -1.78 1.27
N PRO A 426 24.91 -0.99 0.28
CA PRO A 426 23.86 -0.02 0.54
C PRO A 426 22.58 -0.74 0.96
N THR A 427 21.83 -0.14 1.86
CA THR A 427 20.50 -0.63 2.23
C THR A 427 19.54 -0.41 1.06
N ILE A 428 18.77 -1.43 0.69
CA ILE A 428 17.65 -1.28 -0.27
C ILE A 428 16.39 -0.92 0.51
N GLU A 429 15.77 0.21 0.14
CA GLU A 429 14.52 0.69 0.71
C GLU A 429 13.48 0.84 -0.41
N ILE A 430 12.26 0.35 -0.21
CA ILE A 430 11.17 0.39 -1.19
C ILE A 430 9.98 1.13 -0.57
N ASN A 431 9.58 2.25 -1.17
CA ASN A 431 8.36 2.96 -0.80
C ASN A 431 7.14 2.09 -1.15
N GLU A 432 6.50 1.49 -0.13
CA GLU A 432 5.45 0.49 -0.34
C GLU A 432 4.15 1.07 -0.89
N GLN A 433 3.87 2.35 -0.61
CA GLN A 433 2.65 3.00 -1.09
C GLN A 433 2.67 3.25 -2.60
N ASN A 434 3.86 3.53 -3.11
CA ASN A 434 4.08 3.85 -4.52
C ASN A 434 4.52 2.65 -5.35
N ASN A 435 4.74 1.47 -4.72
CA ASN A 435 5.25 0.27 -5.38
C ASN A 435 4.49 -1.02 -5.01
N PRO A 436 3.15 -1.03 -4.91
CA PRO A 436 2.42 -2.24 -4.52
C PRO A 436 2.64 -3.39 -5.50
N ASP A 437 2.58 -3.12 -6.81
CA ASP A 437 2.73 -4.15 -7.85
C ASP A 437 4.17 -4.70 -7.90
N LEU A 438 5.17 -3.83 -7.77
CA LEU A 438 6.57 -4.26 -7.66
C LEU A 438 6.79 -5.18 -6.46
N ILE A 439 6.25 -4.84 -5.29
CA ILE A 439 6.38 -5.64 -4.07
C ILE A 439 5.76 -7.02 -4.27
N ILE A 440 4.55 -7.08 -4.84
CA ILE A 440 3.90 -8.36 -5.18
C ILE A 440 4.80 -9.17 -6.13
N GLY A 441 5.30 -8.55 -7.18
CA GLY A 441 6.20 -9.20 -8.15
C GLY A 441 7.49 -9.72 -7.51
N LEU A 442 8.13 -8.92 -6.62
CA LEU A 442 9.35 -9.34 -5.90
C LEU A 442 9.09 -10.53 -4.97
N GLU A 443 8.04 -10.45 -4.15
CA GLU A 443 7.71 -11.51 -3.18
C GLU A 443 7.28 -12.82 -3.85
N ARG A 444 6.78 -12.75 -5.09
CA ARG A 444 6.29 -13.89 -5.87
C ARG A 444 7.24 -14.40 -6.92
N SER A 445 8.35 -13.72 -7.17
CA SER A 445 9.37 -14.19 -8.13
C SER A 445 9.96 -15.51 -7.65
N GLU A 446 9.66 -16.61 -8.37
CA GLU A 446 10.23 -17.93 -8.12
C GLU A 446 11.65 -18.02 -8.68
N ALA A 447 12.48 -18.81 -8.03
CA ALA A 447 13.82 -19.19 -8.49
C ALA A 447 13.85 -20.66 -8.93
N SER A 448 14.62 -20.93 -9.96
CA SER A 448 14.92 -22.31 -10.39
C SER A 448 16.41 -22.47 -10.66
N GLU A 449 16.93 -23.66 -10.47
CA GLU A 449 18.30 -23.97 -10.84
C GLU A 449 18.39 -24.24 -12.35
N GLY A 450 19.28 -23.54 -13.03
CA GLY A 450 19.54 -23.69 -14.46
C GLY A 450 21.00 -24.04 -14.73
N LYS A 451 21.39 -24.26 -16.00
CA LYS A 451 22.75 -24.61 -16.41
C LYS A 451 23.80 -23.60 -15.94
N ASN A 452 23.43 -22.34 -15.80
CA ASN A 452 24.32 -21.22 -15.45
C ASN A 452 24.04 -20.69 -14.03
N GLY A 453 23.54 -21.51 -13.12
CA GLY A 453 23.18 -21.15 -11.76
C GLY A 453 21.69 -20.76 -11.61
N ILE A 454 21.38 -19.99 -10.59
CA ILE A 454 20.00 -19.61 -10.26
C ILE A 454 19.41 -18.68 -11.32
N GLN A 455 18.20 -18.99 -11.74
CA GLN A 455 17.42 -18.21 -12.72
C GLN A 455 16.06 -17.83 -12.15
N LYS A 456 15.56 -16.67 -12.56
CA LYS A 456 14.19 -16.25 -12.27
C LYS A 456 13.21 -17.00 -13.18
N VAL A 457 12.16 -17.58 -12.60
CA VAL A 457 11.14 -18.31 -13.36
C VAL A 457 10.20 -17.31 -14.00
N LYS A 458 10.06 -17.37 -15.33
CA LYS A 458 9.26 -16.44 -16.16
C LYS A 458 8.02 -17.08 -16.75
N LYS A 459 7.52 -18.20 -16.18
CA LYS A 459 6.33 -18.91 -16.71
C LYS A 459 5.08 -18.03 -16.72
N ASP A 460 4.94 -17.17 -15.71
CA ASP A 460 3.75 -16.33 -15.50
C ASP A 460 3.68 -15.14 -16.47
N GLU A 461 4.81 -14.70 -17.07
CA GLU A 461 4.82 -13.68 -18.12
C GLU A 461 4.08 -14.13 -19.41
N ARG A 462 3.94 -15.45 -19.61
CA ARG A 462 3.24 -16.05 -20.77
C ARG A 462 1.81 -16.44 -20.46
N ASN A 463 1.38 -16.25 -19.23
CA ASN A 463 0.03 -16.60 -18.79
C ASN A 463 -0.89 -15.40 -18.92
N SER A 464 -1.78 -15.41 -19.91
CA SER A 464 -2.74 -14.33 -20.17
C SER A 464 -3.76 -14.12 -19.04
N SER A 465 -3.91 -15.10 -18.13
CA SER A 465 -4.76 -15.00 -16.94
C SER A 465 -4.04 -14.36 -15.73
N MET A 466 -2.75 -14.01 -15.87
CA MET A 466 -1.98 -13.32 -14.84
C MET A 466 -1.84 -11.84 -15.18
N LYS A 467 -2.01 -10.98 -14.19
CA LYS A 467 -1.63 -9.57 -14.30
C LYS A 467 -0.14 -9.45 -14.54
N GLN A 468 0.21 -8.82 -15.63
CA GLN A 468 1.61 -8.67 -16.01
C GLN A 468 2.40 -7.80 -15.02
N GLU A 469 1.75 -6.83 -14.36
CA GLU A 469 2.34 -6.01 -13.30
C GLU A 469 2.72 -6.81 -12.04
N HIS A 470 2.14 -8.00 -11.83
CA HIS A 470 2.46 -8.90 -10.72
C HIS A 470 3.42 -10.04 -11.09
N THR A 471 3.88 -10.06 -12.33
CA THR A 471 4.90 -11.02 -12.83
C THR A 471 6.31 -10.49 -12.61
N THR A 472 7.28 -10.99 -13.38
CA THR A 472 8.69 -10.64 -13.21
C THR A 472 9.13 -9.38 -13.96
N HIS A 473 8.25 -8.67 -14.66
CA HIS A 473 8.60 -7.45 -15.40
C HIS A 473 9.10 -6.31 -14.51
N LEU A 474 8.32 -5.91 -13.50
CA LEU A 474 8.76 -4.91 -12.52
C LEU A 474 10.00 -5.35 -11.72
N PRO A 475 10.09 -6.62 -11.23
CA PRO A 475 11.31 -7.19 -10.70
C PRO A 475 12.52 -7.13 -11.63
N ASP A 476 12.35 -7.31 -12.93
CA ASP A 476 13.47 -7.21 -13.89
C ASP A 476 13.93 -5.76 -14.06
N ALA A 477 12.98 -4.81 -14.15
CA ALA A 477 13.31 -3.39 -14.13
C ALA A 477 14.02 -2.96 -12.83
N PHE A 478 13.64 -3.53 -11.68
CA PHE A 478 14.31 -3.30 -10.39
C PHE A 478 15.75 -3.82 -10.37
N ASP A 479 16.03 -5.00 -10.96
CA ASP A 479 17.33 -5.65 -10.95
C ASP A 479 18.40 -4.91 -11.77
N ILE A 480 18.01 -4.29 -12.90
CA ILE A 480 18.93 -3.73 -13.90
C ILE A 480 19.87 -2.67 -13.29
N PRO A 481 19.36 -1.59 -12.65
CA PRO A 481 20.22 -0.56 -12.08
C PRO A 481 21.03 -1.07 -10.88
N LEU A 482 20.48 -1.96 -10.06
CA LEU A 482 21.19 -2.56 -8.93
C LEU A 482 22.41 -3.32 -9.41
N TYR A 483 22.26 -4.18 -10.41
CA TYR A 483 23.38 -4.89 -10.98
C TYR A 483 24.41 -3.94 -11.63
N SER A 484 23.94 -3.00 -12.44
CA SER A 484 24.82 -2.07 -13.15
C SER A 484 25.66 -1.21 -12.20
N LEU A 485 25.05 -0.72 -11.11
CA LEU A 485 25.70 0.15 -10.13
C LEU A 485 26.62 -0.61 -9.17
N TYR A 486 26.26 -1.84 -8.79
CA TYR A 486 26.88 -2.53 -7.65
C TYR A 486 27.56 -3.87 -8.00
N LYS A 487 27.63 -4.28 -9.28
CA LYS A 487 28.31 -5.53 -9.69
C LYS A 487 29.78 -5.63 -9.24
N HIS A 488 30.43 -4.49 -8.99
CA HIS A 488 31.78 -4.47 -8.45
C HIS A 488 31.88 -5.08 -7.05
N LEU A 489 30.77 -5.12 -6.30
CA LEU A 489 30.68 -5.73 -4.96
C LEU A 489 30.68 -7.26 -5.00
N LEU A 490 30.49 -7.89 -6.16
CA LEU A 490 30.65 -9.35 -6.33
C LEU A 490 32.10 -9.79 -6.23
N LYS A 491 33.06 -8.89 -6.45
CA LYS A 491 34.47 -9.19 -6.30
C LYS A 491 34.86 -9.15 -4.82
N PRO A 492 35.64 -10.13 -4.31
CA PRO A 492 36.14 -10.06 -2.93
C PRO A 492 37.00 -8.80 -2.76
N GLU A 493 37.02 -8.25 -1.56
CA GLU A 493 37.98 -7.21 -1.18
C GLU A 493 39.39 -7.77 -1.38
N ARG A 494 40.26 -7.05 -2.10
CA ARG A 494 41.67 -7.34 -2.06
C ARG A 494 42.16 -6.94 -0.68
N GLU A 495 42.49 -7.93 0.16
CA GLU A 495 43.29 -7.68 1.36
C GLU A 495 44.64 -7.11 0.88
N TYR A 496 44.84 -5.82 1.08
CA TYR A 496 46.16 -5.24 1.01
C TYR A 496 46.91 -5.69 2.26
N TRP A 497 47.62 -6.78 2.18
CA TRP A 497 48.65 -7.11 3.15
C TRP A 497 49.70 -5.99 3.07
N SER A 498 49.64 -5.02 4.00
CA SER A 498 50.79 -4.17 4.26
C SER A 498 51.84 -5.07 4.88
N LEU A 499 52.89 -5.35 4.11
CA LEU A 499 54.11 -5.94 4.65
C LEU A 499 54.56 -5.04 5.82
N PRO A 500 54.84 -5.57 7.01
CA PRO A 500 55.43 -4.79 8.07
C PRO A 500 56.77 -4.32 7.59
N THR A 501 56.98 -3.03 7.43
CA THR A 501 58.30 -2.40 7.29
C THR A 501 58.98 -2.53 8.64
N THR A 502 59.70 -3.65 8.85
CA THR A 502 60.73 -3.75 9.85
C THR A 502 61.99 -3.13 9.28
N LEU A 503 62.41 -1.99 9.79
CA LEU A 503 63.78 -1.56 9.91
C LEU A 503 64.23 -1.72 11.36
#